data_aaf615d98773e40b321c9531175b474e
#
_entry.id   aaf615d98773e40b321c9531175b474e
#
_cell.length_a   1.000
_cell.length_b   1.000
_cell.length_c   1.000
_cell.angle_alpha   90.00
_cell.angle_beta   90.00
_cell.angle_gamma   90.00
#
_symmetry.space_group_name_H-M   'P 1'
#
loop_
_entity.id
_entity.type
_entity.pdbx_description
1 polymer ?
#
loop_
_entity_poly.entity_id
_entity_poly.type
_entity_poly.pdbx_seq_one_letter_code
_entity_poly.pdbx_strand_id
1 'polypeptide(L)'
;MSGNPSPIGVLGLGFLGQTLLREHTFTPDSWGTWRGHQVAGLTFAQHCFDWENPESFQQLPNDATVLLLTIPPVEKNPENEALRLRAWGVWMQQNRPQQQRLIYISTTSVYPRQPGLWNEDMPLRPDSPSGQLRLQTEQVLCEFFKVQVVRPGGIYGPGRNLVERL
;
A
#
# COMPACT_ATOMS: atom_id res chain seq x y z
N MET A 1 -7.29 15.15 -25.01
CA MET A 1 -8.02 13.93 -24.65
C MET A 1 -8.19 13.93 -23.14
N SER A 2 -9.30 14.47 -22.64
CA SER A 2 -9.67 14.40 -21.22
C SER A 2 -10.28 13.03 -20.96
N GLY A 3 -9.44 12.02 -20.74
CA GLY A 3 -9.93 10.75 -20.23
C GLY A 3 -10.58 10.99 -18.86
N ASN A 4 -11.77 10.46 -18.64
CA ASN A 4 -12.35 10.45 -17.30
C ASN A 4 -11.31 9.84 -16.33
N PRO A 5 -11.13 10.42 -15.15
CA PRO A 5 -10.23 9.84 -14.16
C PRO A 5 -10.67 8.40 -13.87
N SER A 6 -9.74 7.47 -13.94
CA SER A 6 -10.00 6.05 -13.68
C SER A 6 -10.17 5.80 -12.18
N PRO A 7 -10.97 4.80 -11.77
CA PRO A 7 -11.10 4.44 -10.37
C PRO A 7 -9.77 3.96 -9.78
N ILE A 8 -9.59 4.20 -8.49
CA ILE A 8 -8.44 3.77 -7.71
C ILE A 8 -8.90 2.78 -6.63
N GLY A 9 -8.15 1.70 -6.44
CA GLY A 9 -8.36 0.77 -5.33
C GLY A 9 -7.37 1.04 -4.20
N VAL A 10 -7.86 1.36 -3.00
CA VAL A 10 -7.03 1.62 -1.82
C VAL A 10 -6.97 0.37 -0.96
N LEU A 11 -5.85 -0.35 -1.01
CA LEU A 11 -5.59 -1.51 -0.16
C LEU A 11 -5.11 -1.04 1.22
N GLY A 12 -6.04 -1.00 2.18
CA GLY A 12 -5.83 -0.58 3.55
C GLY A 12 -6.43 0.78 3.90
N LEU A 13 -7.63 0.77 4.50
CA LEU A 13 -8.29 1.95 5.06
C LEU A 13 -7.78 2.25 6.48
N GLY A 14 -6.45 2.27 6.65
CA GLY A 14 -5.81 2.86 7.82
C GLY A 14 -5.83 4.40 7.76
N PHE A 15 -5.04 5.06 8.61
CA PHE A 15 -4.99 6.52 8.68
C PHE A 15 -4.83 7.19 7.32
N LEU A 16 -3.81 6.77 6.54
CA LEU A 16 -3.53 7.38 5.23
C LEU A 16 -4.64 7.08 4.21
N GLY A 17 -5.08 5.82 4.10
CA GLY A 17 -6.11 5.42 3.14
C GLY A 17 -7.43 6.15 3.36
N GLN A 18 -7.87 6.28 4.61
CA GLN A 18 -9.06 7.05 4.98
C GLN A 18 -8.92 8.53 4.66
N THR A 19 -7.78 9.13 5.03
CA THR A 19 -7.53 10.55 4.78
C THR A 19 -7.56 10.86 3.30
N LEU A 20 -6.90 10.04 2.48
CA LEU A 20 -6.89 10.22 1.03
C LEU A 20 -8.30 10.17 0.44
N LEU A 21 -9.11 9.19 0.82
CA LEU A 21 -10.49 9.07 0.31
C LEU A 21 -11.42 10.19 0.80
N ARG A 22 -11.15 10.81 1.95
CA ARG A 22 -11.95 11.93 2.47
C ARG A 22 -11.57 13.28 1.86
N GLU A 23 -10.26 13.51 1.70
CA GLU A 23 -9.72 14.82 1.36
C GLU A 23 -9.57 15.04 -0.16
N HIS A 24 -9.57 13.98 -0.95
CA HIS A 24 -9.33 14.07 -2.38
C HIS A 24 -10.54 13.62 -3.20
N THR A 25 -10.74 14.30 -4.33
CA THR A 25 -11.79 13.96 -5.30
C THR A 25 -11.32 12.79 -6.15
N PHE A 26 -11.77 11.61 -5.81
CA PHE A 26 -11.64 10.42 -6.65
C PHE A 26 -12.94 10.17 -7.42
N THR A 27 -12.88 9.29 -8.42
CA THR A 27 -14.11 8.87 -9.10
C THR A 27 -15.02 8.13 -8.13
N PRO A 28 -16.35 8.22 -8.29
CA PRO A 28 -17.31 7.53 -7.43
C PRO A 28 -17.10 6.00 -7.35
N ASP A 29 -16.55 5.42 -8.42
CA ASP A 29 -16.25 3.98 -8.52
C ASP A 29 -14.94 3.59 -7.80
N SER A 30 -14.21 4.53 -7.20
CA SER A 30 -13.06 4.21 -6.35
C SER A 30 -13.51 3.50 -5.08
N TRP A 31 -12.64 2.64 -4.55
CA TRP A 31 -12.98 1.80 -3.41
C TRP A 31 -11.80 1.61 -2.46
N GLY A 32 -12.10 1.15 -1.26
CA GLY A 32 -11.07 0.85 -0.27
C GLY A 32 -11.28 -0.48 0.43
N THR A 33 -10.25 -0.98 1.12
CA THR A 33 -10.33 -2.25 1.83
C THR A 33 -10.13 -2.11 3.33
N TRP A 34 -10.78 -2.96 4.08
CA TRP A 34 -10.68 -3.08 5.53
C TRP A 34 -10.45 -4.54 5.93
N ARG A 35 -9.91 -4.75 7.16
CA ARG A 35 -9.83 -6.04 7.84
C ARG A 35 -10.46 -5.91 9.22
N GLY A 36 -11.49 -6.63 9.51
CA GLY A 36 -12.20 -6.59 10.79
C GLY A 36 -13.51 -5.82 10.70
N HIS A 37 -13.53 -4.53 10.39
CA HIS A 37 -14.78 -3.74 10.28
C HIS A 37 -14.64 -2.60 9.27
N GLN A 38 -15.79 -2.20 8.71
CA GLN A 38 -15.87 -1.06 7.80
C GLN A 38 -15.58 0.26 8.52
N VAL A 39 -15.05 1.20 7.77
CA VAL A 39 -14.75 2.55 8.25
C VAL A 39 -16.00 3.43 8.11
N ALA A 40 -16.48 3.96 9.22
CA ALA A 40 -17.64 4.85 9.23
C ALA A 40 -17.35 6.18 8.52
N GLY A 41 -18.38 6.74 7.87
CA GLY A 41 -18.32 8.06 7.25
C GLY A 41 -17.52 8.14 5.94
N LEU A 42 -17.25 7.01 5.28
CA LEU A 42 -16.77 6.98 3.91
C LEU A 42 -17.92 6.69 2.95
N THR A 43 -17.99 7.46 1.86
CA THR A 43 -19.01 7.31 0.81
C THR A 43 -18.61 6.30 -0.28
N PHE A 44 -17.34 5.93 -0.32
CA PHE A 44 -16.79 4.96 -1.27
C PHE A 44 -17.13 3.53 -0.88
N ALA A 45 -17.20 2.65 -1.87
CA ALA A 45 -17.36 1.22 -1.65
C ALA A 45 -16.20 0.65 -0.80
N GLN A 46 -16.53 -0.26 0.09
CA GLN A 46 -15.56 -0.86 1.00
C GLN A 46 -15.67 -2.39 0.96
N HIS A 47 -14.52 -3.06 0.78
CA HIS A 47 -14.43 -4.50 0.64
C HIS A 47 -13.55 -5.09 1.76
N CYS A 48 -13.88 -6.30 2.19
CA CYS A 48 -13.01 -7.04 3.09
C CYS A 48 -11.76 -7.51 2.31
N PHE A 49 -10.59 -7.31 2.91
CA PHE A 49 -9.34 -7.83 2.37
C PHE A 49 -8.47 -8.32 3.52
N ASP A 50 -8.16 -9.59 3.49
CA ASP A 50 -7.28 -10.22 4.46
C ASP A 50 -6.24 -11.07 3.73
N TRP A 51 -4.97 -10.80 3.99
CA TRP A 51 -3.86 -11.55 3.43
C TRP A 51 -3.91 -13.04 3.76
N GLU A 52 -4.47 -13.40 4.92
CA GLU A 52 -4.58 -14.78 5.39
C GLU A 52 -5.77 -15.54 4.78
N ASN A 53 -6.67 -14.79 4.12
CA ASN A 53 -7.84 -15.35 3.46
C ASN A 53 -7.85 -15.05 1.95
N PRO A 54 -7.33 -15.95 1.11
CA PRO A 54 -7.31 -15.75 -0.34
C PRO A 54 -8.70 -15.56 -0.98
N GLU A 55 -9.77 -16.03 -0.37
CA GLU A 55 -11.14 -15.80 -0.86
C GLU A 55 -11.50 -14.31 -0.84
N SER A 56 -10.92 -13.54 0.09
CA SER A 56 -11.11 -12.09 0.15
C SER A 56 -10.60 -11.37 -1.10
N PHE A 57 -9.62 -11.94 -1.81
CA PHE A 57 -9.08 -11.36 -3.04
C PHE A 57 -10.10 -11.35 -4.18
N GLN A 58 -10.98 -12.35 -4.21
CA GLN A 58 -12.03 -12.49 -5.23
C GLN A 58 -13.11 -11.40 -5.09
N GLN A 59 -13.29 -10.87 -3.88
CA GLN A 59 -14.28 -9.83 -3.57
C GLN A 59 -13.83 -8.42 -4.00
N LEU A 60 -12.55 -8.25 -4.35
CA LEU A 60 -12.04 -6.96 -4.81
C LEU A 60 -12.61 -6.64 -6.19
N PRO A 61 -13.06 -5.38 -6.43
CA PRO A 61 -13.45 -4.94 -7.76
C PRO A 61 -12.26 -5.03 -8.75
N ASN A 62 -12.58 -5.21 -10.02
CA ASN A 62 -11.58 -5.36 -11.08
C ASN A 62 -11.45 -4.14 -12.00
N ASP A 63 -12.13 -3.04 -11.68
CA ASP A 63 -12.24 -1.83 -12.47
C ASP A 63 -11.15 -0.79 -12.18
N ALA A 64 -10.50 -0.87 -11.01
CA ALA A 64 -9.39 0.03 -10.67
C ALA A 64 -8.18 -0.19 -11.59
N THR A 65 -7.69 0.87 -12.20
CA THR A 65 -6.48 0.82 -13.03
C THR A 65 -5.19 1.04 -12.25
N VAL A 66 -5.31 1.58 -11.05
CA VAL A 66 -4.21 1.81 -10.10
C VAL A 66 -4.63 1.29 -8.73
N LEU A 67 -3.76 0.53 -8.11
CA LEU A 67 -3.89 0.12 -6.71
C LEU A 67 -2.94 0.96 -5.84
N LEU A 68 -3.44 1.45 -4.71
CA LEU A 68 -2.64 2.11 -3.68
C LEU A 68 -2.53 1.18 -2.47
N LEU A 69 -1.35 0.65 -2.22
CA LEU A 69 -1.09 -0.22 -1.07
C LEU A 69 -0.55 0.59 0.11
N THR A 70 -1.38 0.73 1.14
CA THR A 70 -1.02 1.42 2.39
C THR A 70 -0.84 0.45 3.56
N ILE A 71 -1.13 -0.85 3.36
CA ILE A 71 -0.94 -1.88 4.38
C ILE A 71 0.55 -2.08 4.63
N PRO A 72 1.03 -1.95 5.87
CA PRO A 72 2.42 -2.27 6.19
C PRO A 72 2.65 -3.79 6.11
N PRO A 73 3.92 -4.25 6.06
CA PRO A 73 4.24 -5.66 6.25
C PRO A 73 3.60 -6.19 7.54
N VAL A 74 2.96 -7.33 7.46
CA VAL A 74 2.22 -7.96 8.57
C VAL A 74 3.10 -8.97 9.29
N GLU A 75 3.84 -9.75 8.52
CA GLU A 75 4.76 -10.73 9.04
C GLU A 75 6.04 -10.08 9.55
N LYS A 76 6.53 -10.59 10.70
CA LYS A 76 7.82 -10.17 11.23
C LYS A 76 8.99 -10.90 10.57
N ASN A 77 8.72 -12.12 10.08
CA ASN A 77 9.69 -12.92 9.34
C ASN A 77 9.66 -12.48 7.86
N PRO A 78 10.81 -12.04 7.30
CA PRO A 78 10.87 -11.59 5.92
C PRO A 78 10.49 -12.66 4.89
N GLU A 79 10.84 -13.92 5.13
CA GLU A 79 10.54 -15.02 4.21
C GLU A 79 9.03 -15.28 4.12
N ASN A 80 8.35 -15.31 5.26
CA ASN A 80 6.90 -15.49 5.32
C ASN A 80 6.17 -14.31 4.66
N GLU A 81 6.63 -13.09 4.89
CA GLU A 81 6.10 -11.91 4.22
C GLU A 81 6.26 -12.02 2.69
N ALA A 82 7.45 -12.41 2.23
CA ALA A 82 7.72 -12.58 0.81
C ALA A 82 6.84 -13.67 0.17
N LEU A 83 6.67 -14.81 0.84
CA LEU A 83 5.81 -15.90 0.36
C LEU A 83 4.35 -15.44 0.22
N ARG A 84 3.85 -14.71 1.22
CA ARG A 84 2.50 -14.17 1.22
C ARG A 84 2.29 -13.17 0.08
N LEU A 85 3.21 -12.25 -0.10
CA LEU A 85 3.14 -11.25 -1.18
C LEU A 85 3.25 -11.90 -2.56
N ARG A 86 4.10 -12.92 -2.72
CA ARG A 86 4.20 -13.67 -3.98
C ARG A 86 2.92 -14.43 -4.29
N ALA A 87 2.30 -15.06 -3.30
CA ALA A 87 1.01 -15.73 -3.49
C ALA A 87 -0.06 -14.75 -3.99
N TRP A 88 -0.14 -13.56 -3.38
CA TRP A 88 -1.05 -12.51 -3.85
C TRP A 88 -0.68 -12.00 -5.26
N GLY A 89 0.61 -11.75 -5.52
CA GLY A 89 1.08 -11.29 -6.82
C GLY A 89 0.76 -12.25 -7.95
N VAL A 90 0.99 -13.55 -7.75
CA VAL A 90 0.62 -14.60 -8.70
C VAL A 90 -0.90 -14.61 -8.93
N TRP A 91 -1.67 -14.57 -7.86
CA TRP A 91 -3.14 -14.50 -7.97
C TRP A 91 -3.59 -13.28 -8.78
N MET A 92 -3.01 -12.10 -8.51
CA MET A 92 -3.32 -10.86 -9.23
C MET A 92 -3.00 -10.96 -10.71
N GLN A 93 -1.84 -11.48 -11.07
CA GLN A 93 -1.47 -11.67 -12.48
C GLN A 93 -2.42 -12.60 -13.23
N GLN A 94 -2.89 -13.66 -12.57
CA GLN A 94 -3.81 -14.63 -13.16
C GLN A 94 -5.25 -14.13 -13.26
N ASN A 95 -5.72 -13.38 -12.26
CA ASN A 95 -7.14 -13.04 -12.12
C ASN A 95 -7.44 -11.55 -12.41
N ARG A 96 -6.42 -10.68 -12.39
CA ARG A 96 -6.54 -9.22 -12.55
C ARG A 96 -5.43 -8.63 -13.43
N PRO A 97 -5.18 -9.16 -14.63
CA PRO A 97 -4.04 -8.75 -15.46
C PRO A 97 -4.04 -7.27 -15.86
N GLN A 98 -5.20 -6.59 -15.82
CA GLN A 98 -5.33 -5.15 -16.07
C GLN A 98 -4.93 -4.29 -14.86
N GLN A 99 -4.91 -4.83 -13.64
CA GLN A 99 -4.56 -4.12 -12.40
C GLN A 99 -3.06 -4.26 -12.09
N GLN A 100 -2.20 -3.82 -13.02
CA GLN A 100 -0.75 -4.00 -12.88
C GLN A 100 -0.01 -2.78 -12.32
N ARG A 101 -0.68 -1.63 -12.15
CA ARG A 101 -0.07 -0.42 -11.59
C ARG A 101 -0.31 -0.37 -10.09
N LEU A 102 0.79 -0.32 -9.33
CA LEU A 102 0.74 -0.29 -7.87
C LEU A 102 1.53 0.91 -7.34
N ILE A 103 0.92 1.70 -6.48
CA ILE A 103 1.62 2.69 -5.66
C ILE A 103 1.77 2.07 -4.27
N TYR A 104 3.00 1.87 -3.82
CA TYR A 104 3.28 1.30 -2.49
C TYR A 104 3.78 2.37 -1.54
N ILE A 105 3.14 2.51 -0.39
CA ILE A 105 3.58 3.40 0.69
C ILE A 105 4.58 2.65 1.57
N SER A 106 5.85 2.88 1.29
CA SER A 106 6.98 2.35 2.03
C SER A 106 7.39 3.28 3.17
N THR A 107 8.67 3.46 3.43
CA THR A 107 9.22 4.33 4.48
C THR A 107 10.67 4.69 4.17
N THR A 108 11.15 5.79 4.74
CA THR A 108 12.57 6.15 4.69
C THR A 108 13.48 5.21 5.49
N SER A 109 12.96 4.29 6.28
CA SER A 109 13.79 3.30 7.01
C SER A 109 14.54 2.31 6.11
N VAL A 110 14.28 2.31 4.79
CA VAL A 110 15.07 1.57 3.79
C VAL A 110 16.44 2.19 3.53
N TYR A 111 16.65 3.43 3.94
CA TYR A 111 17.97 4.09 3.92
C TYR A 111 18.72 3.84 5.24
N PRO A 112 20.07 3.89 5.23
CA PRO A 112 20.84 3.77 6.46
C PRO A 112 20.62 4.98 7.38
N ARG A 113 20.72 4.77 8.70
CA ARG A 113 20.59 5.80 9.73
C ARG A 113 21.89 6.61 9.87
N GLN A 114 22.35 7.20 8.78
CA GLN A 114 23.56 8.02 8.75
C GLN A 114 23.21 9.46 8.40
N PRO A 115 23.90 10.45 8.96
CA PRO A 115 23.75 11.84 8.51
C PRO A 115 24.09 11.96 7.02
N GLY A 116 23.30 12.74 6.29
CA GLY A 116 23.52 12.96 4.87
C GLY A 116 22.26 13.41 4.15
N LEU A 117 22.42 13.76 2.88
CA LEU A 117 21.31 14.01 1.97
C LEU A 117 21.00 12.69 1.25
N TRP A 118 19.76 12.26 1.35
CA TRP A 118 19.28 11.03 0.74
C TRP A 118 18.23 11.35 -0.34
N ASN A 119 18.33 10.70 -1.47
CA ASN A 119 17.37 10.78 -2.56
C ASN A 119 17.04 9.37 -3.09
N GLU A 120 16.17 9.29 -4.08
CA GLU A 120 15.63 8.07 -4.63
C GLU A 120 16.69 7.21 -5.35
N ASP A 121 17.77 7.82 -5.85
CA ASP A 121 18.84 7.15 -6.61
C ASP A 121 19.91 6.55 -5.70
N MET A 122 19.88 6.84 -4.40
CA MET A 122 20.86 6.35 -3.45
C MET A 122 20.68 4.85 -3.17
N PRO A 123 21.80 4.12 -2.92
CA PRO A 123 21.73 2.70 -2.57
C PRO A 123 20.92 2.47 -1.29
N LEU A 124 19.96 1.56 -1.35
CA LEU A 124 19.16 1.16 -0.21
C LEU A 124 19.93 0.19 0.67
N ARG A 125 20.21 0.59 1.91
CA ARG A 125 20.97 -0.20 2.90
C ARG A 125 20.34 -0.04 4.28
N PRO A 126 19.20 -0.70 4.53
CA PRO A 126 18.51 -0.58 5.81
C PRO A 126 19.31 -1.20 6.95
N ASP A 127 19.48 -0.45 8.04
CA ASP A 127 20.18 -0.88 9.26
C ASP A 127 19.25 -1.57 10.26
N SER A 128 17.94 -1.49 10.05
CA SER A 128 16.95 -2.05 10.97
C SER A 128 16.20 -3.23 10.34
N PRO A 129 15.78 -4.21 11.16
CA PRO A 129 14.93 -5.31 10.67
C PRO A 129 13.66 -4.83 9.97
N SER A 130 13.04 -3.77 10.49
CA SER A 130 11.87 -3.16 9.86
C SER A 130 12.18 -2.56 8.49
N GLY A 131 13.33 -1.90 8.33
CA GLY A 131 13.79 -1.37 7.06
C GLY A 131 14.11 -2.47 6.06
N GLN A 132 14.75 -3.54 6.49
CA GLN A 132 15.05 -4.72 5.67
C GLN A 132 13.78 -5.38 5.15
N LEU A 133 12.79 -5.54 6.03
CA LEU A 133 11.49 -6.09 5.68
C LEU A 133 10.75 -5.19 4.65
N ARG A 134 10.83 -3.87 4.83
CA ARG A 134 10.24 -2.91 3.88
C ARG A 134 10.92 -2.98 2.51
N LEU A 135 12.24 -3.01 2.49
CA LEU A 135 13.00 -3.13 1.23
C LEU A 135 12.67 -4.43 0.50
N GLN A 136 12.59 -5.54 1.21
CA GLN A 136 12.18 -6.81 0.64
C GLN A 136 10.74 -6.76 0.09
N THR A 137 9.81 -6.10 0.80
CA THR A 137 8.46 -5.89 0.30
C THR A 137 8.45 -5.11 -1.01
N GLU A 138 9.23 -4.02 -1.11
CA GLU A 138 9.38 -3.26 -2.36
C GLU A 138 9.87 -4.17 -3.51
N GLN A 139 10.89 -4.98 -3.26
CA GLN A 139 11.48 -5.89 -4.25
C GLN A 139 10.48 -6.94 -4.73
N VAL A 140 9.79 -7.60 -3.81
CA VAL A 140 8.80 -8.63 -4.15
C VAL A 140 7.63 -8.05 -4.94
N LEU A 141 7.12 -6.87 -4.56
CA LEU A 141 6.05 -6.23 -5.31
C LEU A 141 6.46 -5.90 -6.75
N CYS A 142 7.71 -5.52 -6.99
CA CYS A 142 8.26 -5.26 -8.33
C CYS A 142 8.35 -6.52 -9.21
N GLU A 143 8.31 -7.72 -8.64
CA GLU A 143 8.26 -8.98 -9.42
C GLU A 143 6.92 -9.12 -10.17
N PHE A 144 5.84 -8.50 -9.67
CA PHE A 144 4.46 -8.72 -10.14
C PHE A 144 3.78 -7.48 -10.71
N PHE A 145 4.21 -6.28 -10.30
CA PHE A 145 3.54 -5.03 -10.63
C PHE A 145 4.50 -3.98 -11.19
N LYS A 146 3.94 -3.01 -11.91
CA LYS A 146 4.61 -1.73 -12.19
C LYS A 146 4.48 -0.86 -10.94
N VAL A 147 5.46 -0.95 -10.05
CA VAL A 147 5.39 -0.30 -8.74
C VAL A 147 5.97 1.11 -8.79
N GLN A 148 5.22 2.06 -8.25
CA GLN A 148 5.75 3.35 -7.80
C GLN A 148 5.87 3.31 -6.28
N VAL A 149 7.10 3.38 -5.76
CA VAL A 149 7.36 3.36 -4.33
C VAL A 149 7.38 4.80 -3.81
N VAL A 150 6.60 5.07 -2.76
CA VAL A 150 6.60 6.33 -2.01
C VAL A 150 7.19 6.06 -0.63
N ARG A 151 8.27 6.76 -0.27
CA ARG A 151 9.01 6.57 1.00
C ARG A 151 8.87 7.80 1.90
N PRO A 152 7.73 7.97 2.60
CA PRO A 152 7.54 9.12 3.50
C PRO A 152 8.46 9.01 4.73
N GLY A 153 9.02 10.13 5.16
CA GLY A 153 9.77 10.25 6.42
C GLY A 153 8.86 10.22 7.64
N GLY A 154 7.65 10.73 7.48
CA GLY A 154 6.59 10.68 8.48
C GLY A 154 5.24 11.02 7.85
N ILE A 155 4.19 10.48 8.44
CA ILE A 155 2.80 10.76 8.03
C ILE A 155 2.10 11.40 9.21
N TYR A 156 1.69 12.66 9.04
CA TYR A 156 1.05 13.49 10.06
C TYR A 156 -0.33 13.94 9.60
N GLY A 157 -1.19 14.31 10.54
CA GLY A 157 -2.52 14.83 10.26
C GLY A 157 -3.38 14.87 11.52
N PRO A 158 -4.68 15.18 11.41
CA PRO A 158 -5.60 15.22 12.53
C PRO A 158 -5.57 13.91 13.34
N GLY A 159 -5.37 13.99 14.66
CA GLY A 159 -5.25 12.82 15.54
C GLY A 159 -3.96 12.01 15.37
N ARG A 160 -2.98 12.54 14.63
CA ARG A 160 -1.66 11.92 14.44
C ARG A 160 -0.59 12.98 14.31
N ASN A 161 -0.24 13.62 15.40
CA ASN A 161 0.79 14.66 15.44
C ASN A 161 2.06 14.18 16.16
N LEU A 162 3.16 14.91 15.97
CA LEU A 162 4.46 14.59 16.60
C LEU A 162 4.42 14.73 18.12
N VAL A 163 3.68 15.73 18.63
CA VAL A 163 3.67 16.07 20.05
C VAL A 163 3.03 14.95 20.89
N GLU A 164 2.05 14.25 20.35
CA GLU A 164 1.39 13.10 21.01
C GLU A 164 2.26 11.84 21.05
N ARG A 165 3.41 11.85 20.39
CA ARG A 165 4.31 10.68 20.27
C ARG A 165 5.64 10.87 21.02
N LEU A 166 5.86 12.03 21.63
CA LEU A 166 6.98 12.33 22.51
C LEU A 166 6.60 12.09 23.97
#